data_1af67227477f795eb61ee420b58694bf
#
_entry.id   1af67227477f795eb61ee420b58694bf
#
_cell.length_a   1.000
_cell.length_b   1.000
_cell.length_c   1.000
_cell.angle_alpha   90.00
_cell.angle_beta   90.00
_cell.angle_gamma   90.00
#
_symmetry.space_group_name_H-M   'P 1'
#
loop_
_entity.id
_entity.type
_entity.pdbx_description
1 polymer ?
#
loop_
_entity_poly.entity_id
_entity_poly.type
_entity_poly.pdbx_seq_one_letter_code
_entity_poly.pdbx_strand_id
1 'polypeptide(L)'
;MRLLYLLFLLACFSLYYYVGPIFSPCPKATVCFSPEEDCAVPIISEIDQSKESILVQEYTFTLGTVAKSLINAKKRGVDVKVVLDKSQLHSKYSVISELFSNGIPIWIDNKPKIAHNKVIIVDNQKVITGSFNLSKTAEKGNAENLLIIENYPELVQQYVKNWEIRMSQSYQYAP
;
A
#
# COMPACT_ATOMS: atom_id res chain seq x y z
N MET A 1 18.64 -24.64 -41.96
CA MET A 1 17.44 -24.46 -41.12
C MET A 1 17.74 -24.07 -39.67
N ARG A 2 18.58 -24.80 -38.92
CA ARG A 2 18.90 -24.48 -37.50
C ARG A 2 19.51 -23.09 -37.29
N LEU A 3 20.41 -22.65 -38.17
CA LEU A 3 21.08 -21.35 -38.07
C LEU A 3 20.10 -20.17 -38.28
N LEU A 4 19.18 -20.28 -39.23
CA LEU A 4 18.14 -19.28 -39.48
C LEU A 4 17.16 -19.15 -38.30
N TYR A 5 16.84 -20.26 -37.64
CA TYR A 5 15.99 -20.28 -36.47
C TYR A 5 16.67 -19.60 -35.27
N LEU A 6 17.99 -19.83 -35.09
CA LEU A 6 18.78 -19.17 -34.04
C LEU A 6 18.86 -17.64 -34.24
N LEU A 7 19.09 -17.21 -35.49
CA LEU A 7 19.13 -15.79 -35.86
C LEU A 7 17.76 -15.11 -35.63
N PHE A 8 16.65 -15.81 -35.94
CA PHE A 8 15.31 -15.31 -35.71
C PHE A 8 15.02 -15.15 -34.19
N LEU A 9 15.42 -16.14 -33.37
CA LEU A 9 15.26 -16.05 -31.91
C LEU A 9 16.10 -14.92 -31.32
N LEU A 10 17.33 -14.72 -31.76
CA LEU A 10 18.19 -13.61 -31.34
C LEU A 10 17.62 -12.25 -31.76
N ALA A 11 17.04 -12.14 -32.95
CA ALA A 11 16.38 -10.93 -33.41
C ALA A 11 15.10 -10.63 -32.61
N CYS A 12 14.29 -11.64 -32.29
CA CYS A 12 13.11 -11.49 -31.42
C CYS A 12 13.50 -11.12 -30.00
N PHE A 13 14.58 -11.70 -29.47
CA PHE A 13 15.09 -11.39 -28.14
C PHE A 13 15.65 -9.95 -28.05
N SER A 14 16.41 -9.51 -29.08
CA SER A 14 16.89 -8.13 -29.15
C SER A 14 15.75 -7.13 -29.34
N LEU A 15 14.76 -7.47 -30.18
CA LEU A 15 13.55 -6.63 -30.33
C LEU A 15 12.75 -6.52 -29.05
N TYR A 16 12.61 -7.61 -28.30
CA TYR A 16 11.97 -7.59 -26.96
C TYR A 16 12.72 -6.69 -25.98
N TYR A 17 14.04 -6.72 -25.96
CA TYR A 17 14.87 -5.85 -25.11
C TYR A 17 14.78 -4.36 -25.50
N TYR A 18 14.65 -4.06 -26.80
CA TYR A 18 14.56 -2.69 -27.30
C TYR A 18 13.14 -2.11 -27.25
N VAL A 19 12.11 -2.93 -27.40
CA VAL A 19 10.71 -2.50 -27.52
C VAL A 19 9.96 -2.68 -26.19
N GLY A 20 10.42 -3.57 -25.31
CA GLY A 20 9.82 -3.81 -23.99
C GLY A 20 9.62 -2.53 -23.16
N PRO A 21 10.59 -1.61 -23.07
CA PRO A 21 10.40 -0.35 -22.34
C PRO A 21 9.41 0.63 -22.98
N ILE A 22 9.16 0.49 -24.31
CA ILE A 22 8.31 1.43 -25.07
C ILE A 22 6.81 1.19 -24.78
N PHE A 23 6.46 -0.01 -24.30
CA PHE A 23 5.08 -0.38 -23.97
C PHE A 23 4.78 -0.39 -22.46
N SER A 24 5.62 0.27 -21.65
CA SER A 24 5.25 0.50 -20.25
C SER A 24 3.96 1.32 -20.20
N PRO A 25 2.93 0.87 -19.46
CA PRO A 25 1.70 1.64 -19.35
C PRO A 25 2.00 3.02 -18.75
N CYS A 26 1.34 4.05 -19.27
CA CYS A 26 1.51 5.41 -18.75
C CYS A 26 1.15 5.47 -17.27
N PRO A 27 1.86 6.28 -16.47
CA PRO A 27 1.44 6.57 -15.12
C PRO A 27 -0.01 7.04 -15.09
N LYS A 28 -0.78 6.49 -14.14
CA LYS A 28 -2.18 6.84 -13.95
C LYS A 28 -2.38 7.25 -12.50
N ALA A 29 -3.19 8.27 -12.28
CA ALA A 29 -3.61 8.70 -10.97
C ALA A 29 -5.14 8.86 -10.93
N THR A 30 -5.75 8.37 -9.86
CA THR A 30 -7.16 8.59 -9.54
C THR A 30 -7.27 9.26 -8.19
N VAL A 31 -8.28 10.10 -8.01
CA VAL A 31 -8.47 10.86 -6.78
C VAL A 31 -9.88 10.61 -6.25
N CYS A 32 -10.02 10.65 -4.93
CA CYS A 32 -11.29 10.59 -4.21
C CYS A 32 -11.30 11.69 -3.16
N PHE A 33 -12.42 12.36 -2.97
CA PHE A 33 -12.60 13.42 -1.99
C PHE A 33 -13.74 13.06 -1.01
N SER A 34 -13.45 13.02 0.28
CA SER A 34 -14.47 12.89 1.31
C SER A 34 -14.88 14.29 1.85
N PRO A 35 -16.06 14.44 2.42
CA PRO A 35 -17.05 13.40 2.75
C PRO A 35 -18.04 13.09 1.61
N GLU A 36 -17.91 13.75 0.45
CA GLU A 36 -18.84 13.61 -0.68
C GLU A 36 -18.75 12.23 -1.32
N GLU A 37 -17.54 11.63 -1.32
CA GLU A 37 -17.27 10.30 -1.86
C GLU A 37 -16.86 9.34 -0.75
N ASP A 38 -17.15 8.04 -0.94
CA ASP A 38 -16.71 6.98 -0.04
C ASP A 38 -15.30 6.51 -0.39
N CYS A 39 -14.28 7.20 0.16
CA CYS A 39 -12.88 6.95 -0.15
C CYS A 39 -12.34 5.63 0.47
N ALA A 40 -13.07 4.97 1.35
CA ALA A 40 -12.72 3.62 1.78
C ALA A 40 -12.96 2.57 0.67
N VAL A 41 -13.95 2.78 -0.19
CA VAL A 41 -14.28 1.84 -1.28
C VAL A 41 -13.12 1.59 -2.23
N PRO A 42 -12.48 2.60 -2.83
CA PRO A 42 -11.32 2.37 -3.69
C PRO A 42 -10.12 1.74 -2.95
N ILE A 43 -9.88 2.08 -1.67
CA ILE A 43 -8.84 1.43 -0.85
C ILE A 43 -9.12 -0.06 -0.72
N ILE A 44 -10.34 -0.43 -0.34
CA ILE A 44 -10.76 -1.83 -0.16
C ILE A 44 -10.63 -2.58 -1.50
N SER A 45 -11.05 -1.97 -2.60
CA SER A 45 -10.93 -2.57 -3.93
C SER A 45 -9.48 -2.92 -4.29
N GLU A 46 -8.52 -2.03 -4.03
CA GLU A 46 -7.11 -2.29 -4.30
C GLU A 46 -6.54 -3.39 -3.39
N ILE A 47 -6.89 -3.38 -2.10
CA ILE A 47 -6.50 -4.42 -1.15
C ILE A 47 -7.07 -5.79 -1.57
N ASP A 48 -8.33 -5.85 -1.98
CA ASP A 48 -9.00 -7.11 -2.33
C ASP A 48 -8.44 -7.71 -3.63
N GLN A 49 -7.91 -6.89 -4.53
CA GLN A 49 -7.27 -7.32 -5.78
C GLN A 49 -5.79 -7.68 -5.62
N SER A 50 -5.16 -7.35 -4.49
CA SER A 50 -3.73 -7.61 -4.24
C SER A 50 -3.36 -9.08 -4.35
N LYS A 51 -2.13 -9.36 -4.84
CA LYS A 51 -1.63 -10.71 -5.12
C LYS A 51 -0.37 -11.08 -4.32
N GLU A 52 0.50 -10.10 -4.05
CA GLU A 52 1.84 -10.35 -3.53
C GLU A 52 2.06 -9.71 -2.16
N SER A 53 1.87 -8.39 -2.04
CA SER A 53 2.22 -7.66 -0.83
C SER A 53 1.37 -6.42 -0.61
N ILE A 54 1.16 -6.09 0.68
CA ILE A 54 0.56 -4.82 1.11
C ILE A 54 1.40 -4.26 2.24
N LEU A 55 1.95 -3.05 2.05
CA LEU A 55 2.68 -2.31 3.05
C LEU A 55 1.85 -1.10 3.48
N VAL A 56 1.50 -1.03 4.75
CA VAL A 56 0.70 0.06 5.31
C VAL A 56 1.54 0.91 6.24
N GLN A 57 1.44 2.23 6.13
CA GLN A 57 1.98 3.18 7.10
C GLN A 57 0.88 4.19 7.42
N GLU A 58 0.41 4.21 8.68
CA GLU A 58 -0.79 4.97 9.02
C GLU A 58 -0.67 5.66 10.38
N TYR A 59 -1.13 6.92 10.43
CA TYR A 59 -1.23 7.69 11.66
C TYR A 59 -2.45 7.27 12.51
N THR A 60 -3.64 7.24 11.90
CA THR A 60 -4.87 6.85 12.59
C THR A 60 -5.57 5.74 11.84
N PHE A 61 -5.62 4.56 12.43
CA PHE A 61 -6.27 3.40 11.84
C PHE A 61 -7.36 2.86 12.77
N THR A 62 -8.59 3.25 12.48
CA THR A 62 -9.80 2.86 13.25
C THR A 62 -10.93 2.35 12.35
N LEU A 63 -10.70 2.27 11.03
CA LEU A 63 -11.69 1.85 10.04
C LEU A 63 -11.69 0.32 9.89
N GLY A 64 -12.61 -0.36 10.60
CA GLY A 64 -12.69 -1.82 10.63
C GLY A 64 -12.95 -2.48 9.28
N THR A 65 -13.60 -1.78 8.33
CA THR A 65 -13.82 -2.31 6.97
C THR A 65 -12.50 -2.52 6.23
N VAL A 66 -11.58 -1.56 6.31
CA VAL A 66 -10.23 -1.68 5.72
C VAL A 66 -9.39 -2.73 6.47
N ALA A 67 -9.48 -2.76 7.83
CA ALA A 67 -8.80 -3.80 8.61
C ALA A 67 -9.25 -5.20 8.20
N LYS A 68 -10.55 -5.42 8.02
CA LYS A 68 -11.12 -6.70 7.55
C LYS A 68 -10.60 -7.09 6.15
N SER A 69 -10.50 -6.14 5.23
CA SER A 69 -9.94 -6.38 3.89
C SER A 69 -8.46 -6.80 3.97
N LEU A 70 -7.62 -6.14 4.81
CA LEU A 70 -6.24 -6.54 5.05
C LEU A 70 -6.13 -7.96 5.65
N ILE A 71 -7.01 -8.30 6.60
CA ILE A 71 -7.08 -9.65 7.18
C ILE A 71 -7.44 -10.68 6.10
N ASN A 72 -8.38 -10.37 5.23
CA ASN A 72 -8.75 -11.24 4.12
C ASN A 72 -7.59 -11.38 3.12
N ALA A 73 -6.86 -10.32 2.81
CA ALA A 73 -5.66 -10.38 1.98
C ALA A 73 -4.61 -11.30 2.61
N LYS A 74 -4.36 -11.18 3.92
CA LYS A 74 -3.46 -12.08 4.67
C LYS A 74 -3.89 -13.53 4.56
N LYS A 75 -5.19 -13.83 4.69
CA LYS A 75 -5.74 -15.20 4.53
C LYS A 75 -5.59 -15.74 3.10
N ARG A 76 -5.54 -14.87 2.08
CA ARG A 76 -5.23 -15.24 0.70
C ARG A 76 -3.76 -15.55 0.46
N GLY A 77 -2.87 -15.31 1.45
CA GLY A 77 -1.43 -15.52 1.35
C GLY A 77 -0.64 -14.27 0.96
N VAL A 78 -1.28 -13.10 0.88
CA VAL A 78 -0.61 -11.81 0.62
C VAL A 78 0.28 -11.44 1.81
N ASP A 79 1.50 -10.94 1.55
CA ASP A 79 2.42 -10.48 2.60
C ASP A 79 2.01 -9.09 3.09
N VAL A 80 1.18 -9.05 4.15
CA VAL A 80 0.67 -7.81 4.74
C VAL A 80 1.53 -7.40 5.91
N LYS A 81 2.02 -6.15 5.91
CA LYS A 81 2.81 -5.53 6.98
C LYS A 81 2.30 -4.12 7.29
N VAL A 82 2.30 -3.75 8.57
CA VAL A 82 1.73 -2.48 9.03
C VAL A 82 2.69 -1.73 9.94
N VAL A 83 2.93 -0.45 9.65
CA VAL A 83 3.62 0.49 10.53
C VAL A 83 2.60 1.52 11.03
N LEU A 84 2.49 1.70 12.34
CA LEU A 84 1.55 2.61 12.97
C LEU A 84 2.25 3.65 13.84
N ASP A 85 1.68 4.84 13.93
CA ASP A 85 2.10 5.83 14.93
C ASP A 85 1.88 5.31 16.35
N LYS A 86 2.74 5.70 17.28
CA LYS A 86 2.66 5.33 18.71
C LYS A 86 1.32 5.68 19.39
N SER A 87 0.59 6.68 18.88
CA SER A 87 -0.73 7.05 19.42
C SER A 87 -1.75 5.93 19.28
N GLN A 88 -1.54 4.99 18.32
CA GLN A 88 -2.46 3.87 18.11
C GLN A 88 -2.45 2.84 19.25
N LEU A 89 -1.42 2.83 20.09
CA LEU A 89 -1.35 2.00 21.31
C LEU A 89 -2.40 2.42 22.37
N HIS A 90 -2.77 3.69 22.37
CA HIS A 90 -3.68 4.27 23.37
C HIS A 90 -5.06 4.64 22.79
N SER A 91 -5.24 4.47 21.49
CA SER A 91 -6.51 4.77 20.84
C SER A 91 -7.54 3.67 21.12
N LYS A 92 -8.64 4.02 21.76
CA LYS A 92 -9.74 3.09 22.10
C LYS A 92 -10.33 2.36 20.88
N TYR A 93 -10.27 2.98 19.71
CA TYR A 93 -10.87 2.46 18.48
C TYR A 93 -9.83 1.94 17.50
N SER A 94 -8.54 1.88 17.91
CA SER A 94 -7.49 1.33 17.06
C SER A 94 -7.75 -0.12 16.68
N VAL A 95 -7.51 -0.46 15.43
CA VAL A 95 -7.64 -1.83 14.90
C VAL A 95 -6.41 -2.70 15.21
N ILE A 96 -5.43 -2.19 15.96
CA ILE A 96 -4.14 -2.85 16.22
C ILE A 96 -4.31 -4.27 16.76
N SER A 97 -5.19 -4.47 17.76
CA SER A 97 -5.42 -5.78 18.37
C SER A 97 -6.09 -6.76 17.39
N GLU A 98 -7.01 -6.27 16.56
CA GLU A 98 -7.68 -7.08 15.55
C GLU A 98 -6.70 -7.55 14.47
N LEU A 99 -5.86 -6.65 13.94
CA LEU A 99 -4.84 -6.99 12.95
C LEU A 99 -3.82 -7.99 13.52
N PHE A 100 -3.31 -7.73 14.74
CA PHE A 100 -2.33 -8.58 15.40
C PHE A 100 -2.88 -10.00 15.64
N SER A 101 -4.09 -10.12 16.17
CA SER A 101 -4.74 -11.41 16.45
C SER A 101 -5.00 -12.25 15.20
N ASN A 102 -5.00 -11.61 14.01
CA ASN A 102 -5.11 -12.29 12.72
C ASN A 102 -3.75 -12.49 12.03
N GLY A 103 -2.63 -12.39 12.76
CA GLY A 103 -1.29 -12.73 12.28
C GLY A 103 -0.68 -11.70 11.32
N ILE A 104 -1.17 -10.45 11.33
CA ILE A 104 -0.53 -9.35 10.60
C ILE A 104 0.58 -8.76 11.48
N PRO A 105 1.85 -8.78 11.05
CA PRO A 105 2.94 -8.17 11.80
C PRO A 105 2.80 -6.64 11.78
N ILE A 106 2.97 -6.03 12.95
CA ILE A 106 2.80 -4.59 13.17
C ILE A 106 4.07 -4.03 13.80
N TRP A 107 4.49 -2.85 13.35
CA TRP A 107 5.56 -2.06 13.94
C TRP A 107 5.02 -0.72 14.43
N ILE A 108 5.57 -0.25 15.55
CA ILE A 108 5.20 1.04 16.16
C ILE A 108 6.32 2.04 15.91
N ASP A 109 6.01 3.05 15.12
CA ASP A 109 6.92 4.16 14.84
C ASP A 109 6.83 5.22 15.93
N ASN A 110 7.83 5.22 16.80
CA ASN A 110 7.95 6.15 17.92
C ASN A 110 9.10 7.15 17.78
N LYS A 111 9.83 7.11 16.66
CA LYS A 111 11.01 7.99 16.45
C LYS A 111 10.63 9.44 16.19
N PRO A 112 9.71 9.77 15.26
CA PRO A 112 9.30 11.15 15.07
C PRO A 112 8.37 11.60 16.21
N LYS A 113 8.18 12.90 16.31
CA LYS A 113 7.14 13.45 17.20
C LYS A 113 5.78 12.84 16.89
N ILE A 114 5.45 12.75 15.59
CA ILE A 114 4.23 12.14 15.05
C ILE A 114 4.61 11.45 13.72
N ALA A 115 4.31 10.16 13.58
CA ALA A 115 4.40 9.45 12.30
C ALA A 115 3.09 9.69 11.51
N HIS A 116 2.97 10.85 10.86
CA HIS A 116 1.72 11.36 10.28
C HIS A 116 1.46 10.91 8.84
N ASN A 117 2.07 9.81 8.42
CA ASN A 117 1.91 9.27 7.07
C ASN A 117 0.55 8.58 6.91
N LYS A 118 0.02 8.59 5.68
CA LYS A 118 -1.11 7.83 5.21
C LYS A 118 -0.70 7.23 3.89
N VAL A 119 -0.24 5.99 3.93
CA VAL A 119 0.35 5.31 2.78
C VAL A 119 -0.03 3.84 2.80
N ILE A 120 -0.52 3.35 1.67
CA ILE A 120 -0.67 1.92 1.40
C ILE A 120 0.04 1.65 0.08
N ILE A 121 0.97 0.68 0.07
CA ILE A 121 1.66 0.24 -1.14
C ILE A 121 1.15 -1.17 -1.46
N VAL A 122 0.63 -1.37 -2.67
CA VAL A 122 0.05 -2.63 -3.11
C VAL A 122 0.93 -3.24 -4.21
N ASP A 123 1.36 -4.48 -4.00
CA ASP A 123 2.12 -5.33 -4.94
C ASP A 123 3.36 -4.66 -5.54
N ASN A 124 3.99 -3.70 -4.84
CA ASN A 124 5.08 -2.86 -5.35
C ASN A 124 4.76 -2.17 -6.68
N GLN A 125 3.47 -1.95 -6.98
CA GLN A 125 2.99 -1.39 -8.25
C GLN A 125 2.14 -0.15 -8.07
N LYS A 126 1.48 -0.01 -6.91
CA LYS A 126 0.57 1.09 -6.63
C LYS A 126 0.88 1.73 -5.29
N VAL A 127 0.62 3.03 -5.21
CA VAL A 127 0.67 3.82 -3.96
C VAL A 127 -0.68 4.48 -3.76
N ILE A 128 -1.23 4.30 -2.58
CA ILE A 128 -2.41 5.02 -2.09
C ILE A 128 -1.92 5.97 -1.01
N THR A 129 -2.20 7.26 -1.15
CA THR A 129 -1.74 8.29 -0.20
C THR A 129 -2.66 9.51 -0.23
N GLY A 130 -2.43 10.48 0.64
CA GLY A 130 -3.19 11.71 0.72
C GLY A 130 -3.30 12.25 2.15
N SER A 131 -4.35 13.01 2.42
CA SER A 131 -4.66 13.46 3.79
C SER A 131 -5.58 12.47 4.54
N PHE A 132 -6.25 11.56 3.82
CA PHE A 132 -7.26 10.64 4.32
C PHE A 132 -6.68 9.63 5.31
N ASN A 133 -7.00 9.75 6.62
CA ASN A 133 -6.73 8.72 7.60
C ASN A 133 -7.71 7.54 7.44
N LEU A 134 -7.30 6.33 7.77
CA LEU A 134 -8.18 5.15 7.80
C LEU A 134 -9.14 5.23 9.02
N SER A 135 -10.04 6.23 9.00
CA SER A 135 -10.95 6.50 10.12
C SER A 135 -12.34 6.96 9.64
N LYS A 136 -13.37 6.69 10.47
CA LYS A 136 -14.73 7.17 10.18
C LYS A 136 -14.81 8.70 10.08
N THR A 137 -13.99 9.41 10.85
CA THR A 137 -13.96 10.88 10.81
C THR A 137 -13.45 11.38 9.46
N ALA A 138 -12.40 10.75 8.92
CA ALA A 138 -11.92 11.06 7.57
C ALA A 138 -12.96 10.70 6.49
N GLU A 139 -13.65 9.56 6.66
CA GLU A 139 -14.63 9.07 5.69
C GLU A 139 -15.90 9.94 5.62
N LYS A 140 -16.42 10.39 6.76
CA LYS A 140 -17.78 10.98 6.86
C LYS A 140 -17.83 12.41 7.40
N GLY A 141 -16.75 12.93 7.92
CA GLY A 141 -16.78 14.21 8.64
C GLY A 141 -15.77 15.25 8.17
N ASN A 142 -14.64 14.84 7.64
CA ASN A 142 -13.59 15.76 7.21
C ASN A 142 -13.59 15.93 5.68
N ALA A 143 -13.15 17.10 5.23
CA ALA A 143 -12.73 17.27 3.86
C ALA A 143 -11.30 16.70 3.71
N GLU A 144 -11.18 15.55 3.04
CA GLU A 144 -9.92 14.87 2.79
C GLU A 144 -9.75 14.54 1.32
N ASN A 145 -8.51 14.27 0.92
CA ASN A 145 -8.19 13.72 -0.38
C ASN A 145 -7.46 12.39 -0.26
N LEU A 146 -7.79 11.48 -1.15
CA LEU A 146 -7.10 10.22 -1.39
C LEU A 146 -6.63 10.17 -2.83
N LEU A 147 -5.39 9.76 -3.06
CA LEU A 147 -4.78 9.61 -4.37
C LEU A 147 -4.29 8.16 -4.54
N ILE A 148 -4.65 7.51 -5.63
CA ILE A 148 -4.13 6.21 -6.04
C ILE A 148 -3.29 6.42 -7.28
N ILE A 149 -2.01 6.05 -7.20
CA ILE A 149 -1.02 6.18 -8.27
C ILE A 149 -0.59 4.78 -8.70
N GLU A 150 -0.67 4.49 -9.99
CA GLU A 150 -0.28 3.22 -10.58
C GLU A 150 0.57 3.42 -11.83
N ASN A 151 1.32 2.39 -12.23
CA ASN A 151 2.20 2.41 -13.40
C ASN A 151 3.32 3.47 -13.32
N TYR A 152 3.82 3.75 -12.10
CA TYR A 152 4.92 4.69 -11.87
C TYR A 152 5.99 4.05 -10.95
N PRO A 153 6.79 3.11 -11.50
CA PRO A 153 7.73 2.31 -10.69
C PRO A 153 8.71 3.14 -9.86
N GLU A 154 9.25 4.23 -10.42
CA GLU A 154 10.24 5.07 -9.72
C GLU A 154 9.63 5.76 -8.49
N LEU A 155 8.37 6.19 -8.57
CA LEU A 155 7.64 6.76 -7.45
C LEU A 155 7.34 5.67 -6.40
N VAL A 156 6.84 4.53 -6.83
CA VAL A 156 6.52 3.40 -5.94
C VAL A 156 7.76 2.99 -5.15
N GLN A 157 8.92 2.87 -5.78
CA GLN A 157 10.18 2.51 -5.12
C GLN A 157 10.63 3.53 -4.07
N GLN A 158 10.34 4.82 -4.28
CA GLN A 158 10.62 5.85 -3.27
C GLN A 158 9.74 5.64 -2.02
N TYR A 159 8.46 5.29 -2.18
CA TYR A 159 7.56 4.99 -1.07
C TYR A 159 7.96 3.70 -0.35
N VAL A 160 8.31 2.63 -1.08
CA VAL A 160 8.82 1.37 -0.50
C VAL A 160 10.06 1.64 0.36
N LYS A 161 11.05 2.35 -0.20
CA LYS A 161 12.26 2.70 0.53
C LYS A 161 11.98 3.52 1.80
N ASN A 162 11.07 4.49 1.71
CA ASN A 162 10.67 5.26 2.90
C ASN A 162 9.97 4.38 3.94
N TRP A 163 9.06 3.50 3.50
CA TRP A 163 8.38 2.57 4.39
C TRP A 163 9.37 1.65 5.12
N GLU A 164 10.36 1.09 4.41
CA GLU A 164 11.42 0.25 4.99
C GLU A 164 12.25 1.00 6.02
N ILE A 165 12.63 2.26 5.74
CA ILE A 165 13.33 3.12 6.69
C ILE A 165 12.48 3.32 7.94
N ARG A 166 11.19 3.62 7.81
CA ARG A 166 10.30 3.81 8.95
C ARG A 166 10.13 2.52 9.76
N MET A 167 9.93 1.38 9.10
CA MET A 167 9.85 0.07 9.75
C MET A 167 11.14 -0.26 10.50
N SER A 168 12.32 -0.07 9.90
CA SER A 168 13.61 -0.37 10.53
C SER A 168 13.91 0.47 11.78
N GLN A 169 13.30 1.65 11.90
CA GLN A 169 13.41 2.54 13.05
C GLN A 169 12.33 2.29 14.12
N SER A 170 11.36 1.45 13.81
CA SER A 170 10.23 1.10 14.66
C SER A 170 10.51 -0.17 15.46
N TYR A 171 9.76 -0.39 16.53
CA TYR A 171 9.80 -1.67 17.23
C TYR A 171 8.57 -2.52 16.87
N GLN A 172 8.74 -3.82 16.85
CA GLN A 172 7.64 -4.74 16.56
C GLN A 172 6.65 -4.75 17.74
N TYR A 173 5.38 -4.62 17.42
CA TYR A 173 4.30 -4.69 18.41
C TYR A 173 4.15 -6.12 18.94
N ALA A 174 4.14 -6.22 20.27
CA ALA A 174 3.77 -7.41 21.03
C ALA A 174 2.93 -6.94 22.21
N PRO A 175 1.67 -7.42 22.39
CA PRO A 175 0.79 -7.01 23.49
C PRO A 175 1.23 -7.61 24.83
#